data_8674f8a48f8c571afade8e6920acdb34
#
_entry.id   8674f8a48f8c571afade8e6920acdb34
#
_cell.length_a   1.000
_cell.length_b   1.000
_cell.length_c   1.000
_cell.angle_alpha   90.00
_cell.angle_beta   90.00
_cell.angle_gamma   90.00
#
_symmetry.space_group_name_H-M   'P 1'
#
loop_
_entity.id
_entity.type
_entity.pdbx_description
1 polymer ?
#
loop_
_entity_poly.entity_id
_entity_poly.type
_entity_poly.pdbx_seq_one_letter_code
_entity_poly.pdbx_strand_id
1 'polypeptide(L)'
;GSGSEQVGWRPGLVFQNNVGNSHSPNVIALPLTSSIKKTSQPTHVFVKASDAGLKKDSMVLCENPQRMSKDNVGKYLGKLSDTCMRKVAEANLLASGAISYLDVVSLVTAWTKAVELNAVTSA
;
A
#
# COMPACT_ATOMS: atom_id res chain seq x y z
N GLY A 1 10.74 -6.89 -19.66
CA GLY A 1 10.37 -7.03 -19.56
C GLY A 1 10.22 -7.56 -19.65
N SER A 2 10.51 -7.70 -19.94
CA SER A 2 10.19 -8.07 -19.84
C SER A 2 10.08 -8.76 -19.48
N GLY A 3 10.41 -9.13 -19.62
CA GLY A 3 10.09 -9.50 -19.23
C GLY A 3 9.99 -9.75 -18.83
N SER A 4 10.23 -9.84 -19.04
CA SER A 4 9.93 -9.73 -18.51
C SER A 4 9.47 -9.53 -18.22
N GLU A 5 9.48 -9.84 -19.19
CA GLU A 5 9.11 -9.73 -18.75
C GLU A 5 8.61 -10.21 -18.06
N GLN A 6 8.00 -10.79 -18.23
CA GLN A 6 7.70 -11.26 -17.13
C GLN A 6 8.33 -11.01 -15.96
N VAL A 7 9.14 -10.63 -15.98
CA VAL A 7 9.98 -10.03 -14.95
C VAL A 7 9.28 -8.90 -14.24
N GLY A 8 8.42 -8.19 -14.93
CA GLY A 8 7.70 -7.06 -14.36
C GLY A 8 6.48 -7.39 -13.52
N TRP A 9 6.00 -8.61 -13.55
CA TRP A 9 4.74 -8.96 -12.89
C TRP A 9 4.99 -9.47 -11.49
N ARG A 10 4.97 -8.55 -10.54
CA ARG A 10 5.11 -8.85 -9.12
C ARG A 10 3.91 -8.36 -8.35
N PRO A 11 3.60 -8.99 -7.21
CA PRO A 11 2.53 -8.49 -6.36
C PRO A 11 2.83 -7.10 -5.86
N GLY A 12 1.79 -6.29 -5.80
CA GLY A 12 1.83 -4.97 -5.20
C GLY A 12 0.56 -4.73 -4.40
N LEU A 13 0.66 -3.93 -3.38
CA LEU A 13 -0.48 -3.51 -2.59
C LEU A 13 -0.91 -2.12 -3.03
N VAL A 14 -2.14 -1.98 -3.50
CA VAL A 14 -2.69 -0.66 -3.79
C VAL A 14 -2.84 0.11 -2.48
N PHE A 15 -2.17 1.24 -2.39
CA PHE A 15 -2.12 2.06 -1.19
C PHE A 15 -2.51 3.49 -1.54
N GLN A 16 -3.81 3.68 -1.76
CA GLN A 16 -4.39 4.92 -2.23
C GLN A 16 -5.83 4.97 -1.76
N ASN A 17 -6.38 6.17 -1.55
CA ASN A 17 -7.78 6.29 -1.16
C ASN A 17 -8.72 5.86 -2.30
N ASN A 18 -9.97 5.53 -1.96
CA ASN A 18 -10.90 4.97 -2.93
C ASN A 18 -11.38 5.99 -3.97
N VAL A 19 -11.32 7.26 -3.70
CA VAL A 19 -11.62 8.27 -4.71
C VAL A 19 -10.57 8.22 -5.82
N GLY A 20 -9.28 8.16 -5.44
CA GLY A 20 -8.19 7.96 -6.39
C GLY A 20 -8.30 6.63 -7.12
N ASN A 21 -8.65 5.55 -6.38
CA ASN A 21 -8.81 4.23 -6.98
C ASN A 21 -9.90 4.23 -8.06
N SER A 22 -10.97 4.99 -7.86
CA SER A 22 -12.08 5.06 -8.81
C SER A 22 -11.84 6.02 -9.98
N HIS A 23 -11.15 7.11 -9.75
CA HIS A 23 -11.11 8.23 -10.70
C HIS A 23 -9.76 8.55 -11.28
N SER A 24 -8.67 8.22 -10.59
CA SER A 24 -7.33 8.49 -11.12
C SER A 24 -6.95 7.47 -12.19
N PRO A 25 -6.25 7.90 -13.25
CA PRO A 25 -5.67 6.96 -14.21
C PRO A 25 -4.47 6.20 -13.65
N ASN A 26 -4.00 6.59 -12.47
CA ASN A 26 -2.84 6.00 -11.83
C ASN A 26 -3.20 5.44 -10.46
N VAL A 27 -2.38 4.52 -9.98
CA VAL A 27 -2.43 4.02 -8.60
C VAL A 27 -1.08 4.23 -7.93
N ILE A 28 -1.13 4.34 -6.61
CA ILE A 28 0.06 4.25 -5.78
C ILE A 28 0.06 2.84 -5.20
N ALA A 29 1.17 2.15 -5.36
CA ALA A 29 1.31 0.77 -4.89
C ALA A 29 2.59 0.60 -4.09
N LEU A 30 2.52 -0.30 -3.12
CA LEU A 30 3.68 -0.73 -2.35
C LEU A 30 4.07 -2.13 -2.83
N PRO A 31 5.32 -2.35 -3.23
CA PRO A 31 5.72 -3.67 -3.71
C PRO A 31 5.80 -4.68 -2.56
N LEU A 32 5.57 -5.94 -2.89
CA LEU A 32 5.78 -7.06 -2.00
C LEU A 32 6.96 -7.87 -2.46
N THR A 33 7.67 -8.46 -1.51
CA THR A 33 8.76 -9.39 -1.80
C THR A 33 8.57 -10.68 -1.02
N SER A 34 8.83 -11.80 -1.68
CA SER A 34 8.87 -13.10 -1.00
C SER A 34 10.25 -13.42 -0.44
N SER A 35 11.24 -12.59 -0.71
CA SER A 35 12.58 -12.72 -0.12
C SER A 35 12.55 -12.15 1.29
N ILE A 36 12.02 -12.93 2.23
CA ILE A 36 11.93 -12.52 3.62
C ILE A 36 13.25 -12.76 4.28
N LYS A 37 13.96 -11.68 4.56
CA LYS A 37 15.19 -11.73 5.34
C LYS A 37 14.86 -11.55 6.82
N LYS A 38 15.75 -12.01 7.66
CA LYS A 38 15.51 -12.08 9.11
C LYS A 38 15.36 -10.74 9.80
N THR A 39 15.69 -9.66 9.15
CA THR A 39 15.65 -8.36 9.79
C THR A 39 14.22 -7.88 9.93
N SER A 40 13.80 -7.71 11.14
CA SER A 40 12.55 -7.06 11.44
C SER A 40 12.76 -5.56 11.27
N GLN A 41 12.25 -5.01 10.19
CA GLN A 41 12.30 -3.56 9.96
C GLN A 41 10.92 -2.97 10.19
N PRO A 42 10.84 -1.81 10.86
CA PRO A 42 9.53 -1.18 11.14
C PRO A 42 8.81 -0.72 9.87
N THR A 43 9.50 -0.64 8.74
CA THR A 43 8.92 -0.24 7.45
C THR A 43 8.45 -1.43 6.62
N HIS A 44 8.62 -2.64 7.11
CA HIS A 44 8.17 -3.85 6.43
C HIS A 44 7.03 -4.50 7.20
N VAL A 45 6.03 -4.99 6.47
CA VAL A 45 4.87 -5.66 7.08
C VAL A 45 4.72 -7.05 6.46
N PHE A 46 4.73 -8.07 7.32
CA PHE A 46 4.55 -9.45 6.91
C PHE A 46 3.11 -9.71 6.48
N VAL A 47 2.96 -10.44 5.38
CA VAL A 47 1.67 -10.88 4.86
C VAL A 47 1.75 -12.38 4.60
N LYS A 48 0.89 -13.13 5.26
CA LYS A 48 0.77 -14.56 5.04
C LYS A 48 0.12 -14.80 3.67
N ALA A 49 0.68 -15.71 2.90
CA ALA A 49 0.22 -15.99 1.54
C ALA A 49 -1.28 -16.27 1.46
N SER A 50 -1.78 -17.11 2.37
CA SER A 50 -3.19 -17.52 2.37
C SER A 50 -4.16 -16.36 2.70
N ASP A 51 -3.68 -15.31 3.35
CA ASP A 51 -4.52 -14.17 3.72
C ASP A 51 -4.72 -13.18 2.58
N ALA A 52 -3.91 -13.27 1.53
CA ALA A 52 -3.91 -12.28 0.45
C ALA A 52 -3.90 -12.90 -0.94
N GLY A 53 -4.15 -14.18 -1.06
CA GLY A 53 -4.16 -14.84 -2.35
C GLY A 53 -2.79 -14.89 -3.03
N LEU A 54 -1.72 -14.85 -2.25
CA LEU A 54 -0.36 -14.91 -2.75
C LEU A 54 0.14 -16.36 -2.82
N LYS A 55 1.15 -16.59 -3.64
CA LYS A 55 1.79 -17.91 -3.73
C LYS A 55 2.73 -18.17 -2.56
N LYS A 56 3.34 -17.14 -2.02
CA LYS A 56 4.32 -17.22 -0.94
C LYS A 56 4.07 -16.14 0.08
N ASP A 57 4.43 -16.44 1.33
CA ASP A 57 4.48 -15.42 2.37
C ASP A 57 5.40 -14.29 1.93
N SER A 58 5.02 -13.07 2.20
CA SER A 58 5.69 -11.90 1.64
C SER A 58 5.80 -10.78 2.67
N MET A 59 6.61 -9.79 2.33
CA MET A 59 6.72 -8.55 3.09
C MET A 59 6.27 -7.40 2.20
N VAL A 60 5.44 -6.52 2.72
CA VAL A 60 5.13 -5.25 2.07
C VAL A 60 6.26 -4.27 2.36
N LEU A 61 6.82 -3.70 1.32
CA LEU A 61 7.91 -2.72 1.43
C LEU A 61 7.30 -1.32 1.51
N CYS A 62 6.96 -0.89 2.72
CA CYS A 62 6.21 0.34 2.93
C CYS A 62 7.04 1.61 2.69
N GLU A 63 8.36 1.47 2.58
CA GLU A 63 9.26 2.56 2.27
C GLU A 63 9.36 2.85 0.77
N ASN A 64 8.73 2.04 -0.08
CA ASN A 64 8.93 2.11 -1.52
C ASN A 64 7.61 2.29 -2.30
N PRO A 65 6.85 3.37 -2.02
CA PRO A 65 5.63 3.62 -2.80
C PRO A 65 6.00 3.95 -4.25
N GLN A 66 5.24 3.35 -5.17
CA GLN A 66 5.44 3.52 -6.59
C GLN A 66 4.14 3.95 -7.25
N ARG A 67 4.24 4.94 -8.12
CA ARG A 67 3.11 5.36 -8.96
C ARG A 67 3.16 4.57 -10.25
N MET A 68 2.03 4.04 -10.66
CA MET A 68 1.94 3.35 -11.95
C MET A 68 0.61 3.62 -12.63
N SER A 69 0.60 3.54 -13.95
CA SER A 69 -0.63 3.60 -14.73
C SER A 69 -1.50 2.39 -14.41
N LYS A 70 -2.82 2.60 -14.34
CA LYS A 70 -3.77 1.49 -14.20
C LYS A 70 -3.66 0.49 -15.33
N ASP A 71 -3.22 0.92 -16.51
CA ASP A 71 -3.00 0.03 -17.65
C ASP A 71 -1.94 -1.04 -17.37
N ASN A 72 -1.05 -0.77 -16.42
CA ASN A 72 0.01 -1.70 -16.04
C ASN A 72 -0.34 -2.53 -14.82
N VAL A 73 -1.54 -2.39 -14.28
CA VAL A 73 -2.01 -3.21 -13.17
C VAL A 73 -2.58 -4.50 -13.72
N GLY A 74 -2.09 -5.61 -13.20
CA GLY A 74 -2.51 -6.92 -13.67
C GLY A 74 -3.66 -7.49 -12.86
N LYS A 75 -3.59 -8.77 -12.60
CA LYS A 75 -4.63 -9.55 -11.98
C LYS A 75 -4.84 -9.16 -10.52
N TYR A 76 -6.11 -9.07 -10.10
CA TYR A 76 -6.47 -8.94 -8.70
C TYR A 76 -6.17 -10.25 -7.95
N LEU A 77 -5.44 -10.17 -6.86
CA LEU A 77 -5.01 -11.35 -6.10
C LEU A 77 -5.83 -11.55 -4.83
N GLY A 78 -6.24 -10.49 -4.18
CA GLY A 78 -6.95 -10.56 -2.93
C GLY A 78 -6.94 -9.23 -2.18
N LYS A 79 -7.45 -9.23 -0.98
CA LYS A 79 -7.59 -8.03 -0.16
C LYS A 79 -6.98 -8.28 1.22
N LEU A 80 -6.18 -7.35 1.71
CA LEU A 80 -5.66 -7.42 3.07
C LEU A 80 -6.73 -7.02 4.08
N SER A 81 -6.64 -7.58 5.28
CA SER A 81 -7.51 -7.21 6.38
C SER A 81 -7.26 -5.77 6.82
N ASP A 82 -8.25 -5.18 7.48
CA ASP A 82 -8.10 -3.82 8.02
C ASP A 82 -6.97 -3.77 9.06
N THR A 83 -6.80 -4.82 9.84
CA THR A 83 -5.70 -4.91 10.81
C THR A 83 -4.35 -4.85 10.10
N CYS A 84 -4.20 -5.59 9.01
CA CYS A 84 -2.98 -5.56 8.23
C CYS A 84 -2.78 -4.19 7.56
N MET A 85 -3.84 -3.60 7.02
CA MET A 85 -3.77 -2.28 6.41
C MET A 85 -3.37 -1.20 7.41
N ARG A 86 -3.82 -1.29 8.67
CA ARG A 86 -3.36 -0.36 9.70
C ARG A 86 -1.86 -0.47 9.95
N LYS A 87 -1.32 -1.68 9.97
CA LYS A 87 0.12 -1.89 10.11
C LYS A 87 0.90 -1.30 8.95
N VAL A 88 0.38 -1.46 7.75
CA VAL A 88 0.98 -0.87 6.54
C VAL A 88 0.97 0.65 6.63
N ALA A 89 -0.15 1.24 7.03
CA ALA A 89 -0.25 2.69 7.19
C ALA A 89 0.76 3.23 8.19
N GLU A 90 0.87 2.58 9.35
CA GLU A 90 1.84 2.96 10.37
C GLU A 90 3.28 2.85 9.86
N ALA A 91 3.58 1.74 9.19
CA ALA A 91 4.90 1.53 8.63
C ALA A 91 5.25 2.58 7.56
N ASN A 92 4.28 2.97 6.74
CA ASN A 92 4.48 4.00 5.74
C ASN A 92 4.70 5.39 6.38
N LEU A 93 3.95 5.72 7.43
CA LEU A 93 4.17 6.97 8.16
C LEU A 93 5.58 7.04 8.76
N LEU A 94 6.10 5.91 9.25
CA LEU A 94 7.48 5.82 9.74
C LEU A 94 8.47 5.98 8.59
N ALA A 95 8.26 5.24 7.51
CA ALA A 95 9.19 5.24 6.38
C ALA A 95 9.28 6.59 5.70
N SER A 96 8.16 7.28 5.54
CA SER A 96 8.11 8.60 4.90
C SER A 96 8.57 9.73 5.82
N GLY A 97 8.65 9.47 7.12
CA GLY A 97 8.90 10.51 8.12
C GLY A 97 7.67 11.35 8.42
N ALA A 98 6.54 11.07 7.81
CA ALA A 98 5.32 11.86 8.01
C ALA A 98 4.89 11.91 9.47
N ILE A 99 5.14 10.84 10.21
CA ILE A 99 4.77 10.76 11.63
C ILE A 99 5.38 11.89 12.47
N SER A 100 6.53 12.44 12.04
CA SER A 100 7.20 13.53 12.75
C SER A 100 6.46 14.86 12.62
N TYR A 101 5.55 14.98 11.66
CA TYR A 101 4.83 16.22 11.35
C TYR A 101 3.35 16.17 11.71
N LEU A 102 2.85 14.98 12.06
CA LEU A 102 1.42 14.78 12.30
C LEU A 102 1.13 14.68 13.79
N ASP A 103 0.00 15.25 14.19
CA ASP A 103 -0.57 15.08 15.53
C ASP A 103 -2.07 14.79 15.37
N VAL A 104 -2.71 14.45 16.48
CA VAL A 104 -4.12 14.04 16.46
C VAL A 104 -5.03 15.15 15.92
N VAL A 105 -4.79 16.39 16.33
CA VAL A 105 -5.62 17.54 15.89
C VAL A 105 -5.46 17.75 14.39
N SER A 106 -4.23 17.72 13.89
CA SER A 106 -3.95 17.87 12.45
C SER A 106 -4.60 16.76 11.64
N LEU A 107 -4.53 15.52 12.12
CA LEU A 107 -5.12 14.37 11.44
C LEU A 107 -6.64 14.48 11.38
N VAL A 108 -7.28 14.81 12.49
CA VAL A 108 -8.75 14.96 12.53
C VAL A 108 -9.20 16.10 11.63
N THR A 109 -8.49 17.22 11.66
CA THR A 109 -8.81 18.38 10.83
C THR A 109 -8.67 18.02 9.34
N ALA A 110 -7.58 17.40 8.96
CA ALA A 110 -7.34 16.99 7.58
C ALA A 110 -8.38 15.98 7.10
N TRP A 111 -8.73 15.00 7.94
CA TRP A 111 -9.72 13.99 7.61
C TRP A 111 -11.10 14.63 7.41
N THR A 112 -11.52 15.48 8.34
CA THR A 112 -12.82 16.17 8.28
C THR A 112 -12.94 16.96 6.98
N LYS A 113 -11.90 17.73 6.65
CA LYS A 113 -11.89 18.51 5.42
C LYS A 113 -11.93 17.63 4.17
N ALA A 114 -11.18 16.54 4.16
CA ALA A 114 -11.14 15.63 3.03
C ALA A 114 -12.50 14.97 2.80
N VAL A 115 -13.20 14.60 3.87
CA VAL A 115 -14.55 14.04 3.77
C VAL A 115 -15.53 15.07 3.20
N GLU A 116 -15.48 16.32 3.69
CA GLU A 116 -16.34 17.39 3.18
C GLU A 116 -16.13 17.66 1.69
N LEU A 117 -14.89 17.52 1.22
CA LEU A 117 -14.54 17.74 -0.18
C LEU A 117 -14.72 16.49 -1.05
N ASN A 118 -15.22 15.39 -0.51
CA ASN A 118 -15.26 14.09 -1.20
C ASN A 118 -13.89 13.67 -1.76
N ALA A 119 -12.82 14.04 -1.08
CA ALA A 119 -11.45 13.73 -1.52
C ALA A 119 -10.98 12.35 -1.06
N VAL A 120 -11.67 11.78 -0.08
CA VAL A 120 -11.39 10.43 0.43
C VAL A 120 -12.70 9.72 0.77
N THR A 121 -12.68 8.40 0.73
CA THR A 121 -13.78 7.57 1.22
C THR A 121 -13.20 6.52 2.16
N SER A 122 -14.01 6.09 3.12
CA SER A 122 -13.68 4.91 3.91
C SER A 122 -13.72 3.68 2.99
N ALA A 123 -12.85 2.75 3.23
CA ALA A 123 -12.78 1.53 2.45
C ALA A 123 -14.03 0.65 2.63
#